data_06b255e05fc276378790ba4a5bb4fc0c
#
_entry.id   06b255e05fc276378790ba4a5bb4fc0c
#
_cell.length_a   1.000
_cell.length_b   1.000
_cell.length_c   1.000
_cell.angle_alpha   90.00
_cell.angle_beta   90.00
_cell.angle_gamma   90.00
#
_symmetry.space_group_name_H-M   'P 1'
#
loop_
_entity.id
_entity.type
_entity.pdbx_description
1 polymer ?
#
loop_
_entity_poly.entity_id
_entity_poly.type
_entity_poly.pdbx_seq_one_letter_code
_entity_poly.pdbx_strand_id
1 'polypeptide(L)'
;EVVKDHSSVGANLTDHLMLRPVYKIKNLETLNDIYYSISKKIITGLKFLLFRKGPLAVGASYGCGFIKSDPHLETPNLQFHISPASTDLLGKSSLHKFPAFTPTITNVRPTSRGTIEIKSPDTRVSPKIKMNYLSTDEDRDIAGKSIKIVRNIVMNSNAYKPYEPEELRPGINITDNETLAIEAGKFANTIFHPVSTCRMGNDEKAVVNDRLVAHGLSNLRIVDASVMPHITSGNTNAPTIM
;
A
#
# COMPACT_ATOMS: atom_id res chain seq x y z
N GLU A 1 -28.36 7.40 -22.53
CA GLU A 1 -28.10 6.59 -23.74
C GLU A 1 -26.71 5.95 -23.62
N VAL A 2 -26.57 4.63 -23.89
CA VAL A 2 -25.31 3.93 -23.97
C VAL A 2 -24.81 4.01 -25.42
N VAL A 3 -23.68 4.69 -25.63
CA VAL A 3 -23.08 4.82 -26.97
C VAL A 3 -22.34 3.53 -27.35
N LYS A 4 -21.61 2.96 -26.39
CA LYS A 4 -20.91 1.68 -26.55
C LYS A 4 -20.81 0.99 -25.22
N ASP A 5 -21.18 -0.29 -25.17
CA ASP A 5 -20.91 -1.17 -24.07
C ASP A 5 -19.56 -1.86 -24.26
N HIS A 6 -18.74 -1.92 -23.18
CA HIS A 6 -17.46 -2.59 -23.18
C HIS A 6 -17.23 -3.23 -21.80
N SER A 7 -17.34 -4.54 -21.74
CA SER A 7 -17.30 -5.34 -20.50
C SER A 7 -16.02 -5.18 -19.69
N SER A 8 -14.93 -4.70 -20.29
CA SER A 8 -13.65 -4.51 -19.61
C SER A 8 -13.49 -3.14 -18.95
N VAL A 9 -14.39 -2.18 -19.20
CA VAL A 9 -14.38 -0.89 -18.50
C VAL A 9 -14.76 -1.11 -17.05
N GLY A 10 -13.86 -0.70 -16.13
CA GLY A 10 -14.02 -0.95 -14.70
C GLY A 10 -13.60 -2.34 -14.23
N ALA A 11 -13.29 -3.26 -15.14
CA ALA A 11 -12.71 -4.57 -14.80
C ALA A 11 -11.18 -4.49 -14.56
N ASN A 12 -10.58 -5.59 -14.13
CA ASN A 12 -9.13 -5.72 -13.96
C ASN A 12 -8.49 -4.72 -12.98
N LEU A 13 -9.28 -4.14 -12.07
CA LEU A 13 -8.78 -3.21 -11.05
C LEU A 13 -7.63 -3.85 -10.27
N THR A 14 -6.48 -3.20 -10.30
CA THR A 14 -5.27 -3.64 -9.61
C THR A 14 -4.78 -2.53 -8.69
N ASP A 15 -4.32 -2.88 -7.50
CA ASP A 15 -3.77 -1.91 -6.54
C ASP A 15 -2.76 -2.58 -5.63
N HIS A 16 -1.92 -1.80 -5.00
CA HIS A 16 -0.98 -2.26 -3.99
C HIS A 16 -1.65 -2.30 -2.61
N LEU A 17 -1.73 -3.49 -2.02
CA LEU A 17 -2.15 -3.68 -0.63
C LEU A 17 -0.97 -3.55 0.30
N MET A 18 -1.05 -2.62 1.22
CA MET A 18 -0.05 -2.38 2.25
C MET A 18 -0.40 -3.14 3.52
N LEU A 19 0.37 -4.18 3.84
CA LEU A 19 0.30 -4.86 5.14
C LEU A 19 1.01 -4.00 6.19
N ARG A 20 0.46 -3.95 7.40
CA ARG A 20 0.88 -2.99 8.42
C ARG A 20 1.16 -3.65 9.78
N PRO A 21 2.17 -4.54 9.88
CA PRO A 21 2.58 -5.05 11.18
C PRO A 21 3.01 -3.90 12.09
N VAL A 22 2.72 -4.02 13.37
CA VAL A 22 3.01 -3.00 14.39
C VAL A 22 3.91 -3.60 15.46
N TYR A 23 4.97 -2.87 15.79
CA TYR A 23 5.90 -3.22 16.85
C TYR A 23 5.96 -2.11 17.90
N LYS A 24 5.70 -2.48 19.17
CA LYS A 24 6.05 -1.63 20.29
C LYS A 24 7.56 -1.61 20.45
N ILE A 25 8.10 -0.51 20.95
CA ILE A 25 9.52 -0.35 21.24
C ILE A 25 9.72 0.38 22.54
N LYS A 26 10.93 0.27 23.09
CA LYS A 26 11.40 1.03 24.23
C LYS A 26 12.63 1.84 23.84
N ASN A 27 13.05 2.73 24.72
CA ASN A 27 14.32 3.47 24.59
C ASN A 27 14.46 4.33 23.31
N LEU A 28 13.36 4.62 22.61
CA LEU A 28 13.34 5.47 21.42
C LEU A 28 12.04 6.28 21.38
N GLU A 29 12.17 7.58 21.12
CA GLU A 29 11.02 8.44 20.89
C GLU A 29 10.44 8.23 19.48
N THR A 30 9.13 8.11 19.41
CA THR A 30 8.39 7.94 18.15
C THR A 30 7.48 9.14 17.88
N LEU A 31 6.87 9.18 16.69
CA LEU A 31 5.85 10.20 16.39
C LEU A 31 4.61 10.06 17.30
N ASN A 32 4.35 8.88 17.84
CA ASN A 32 3.28 8.66 18.81
C ASN A 32 3.52 9.53 20.06
N ASP A 33 4.75 9.55 20.59
CA ASP A 33 5.13 10.32 21.77
C ASP A 33 5.05 11.83 21.52
N ILE A 34 5.46 12.26 20.33
CA ILE A 34 5.38 13.66 19.91
C ILE A 34 3.91 14.07 19.78
N TYR A 35 3.05 13.22 19.21
CA TYR A 35 1.65 13.51 18.95
C TYR A 35 0.86 13.78 20.25
N TYR A 36 1.16 13.09 21.33
CA TYR A 36 0.45 13.24 22.61
C TYR A 36 1.09 14.25 23.58
N SER A 37 2.23 14.88 23.22
CA SER A 37 2.93 15.85 24.05
C SER A 37 2.89 17.25 23.43
N ILE A 38 2.27 18.23 24.13
CA ILE A 38 2.21 19.62 23.67
C ILE A 38 3.61 20.22 23.56
N SER A 39 4.47 20.01 24.58
CA SER A 39 5.84 20.52 24.59
C SER A 39 6.66 19.96 23.42
N LYS A 40 6.57 18.66 23.13
CA LYS A 40 7.27 18.03 22.00
C LYS A 40 6.77 18.54 20.65
N LYS A 41 5.46 18.79 20.49
CA LYS A 41 4.89 19.42 19.28
C LYS A 41 5.48 20.82 19.06
N ILE A 42 5.55 21.66 20.12
CA ILE A 42 6.11 23.00 20.03
C ILE A 42 7.59 22.93 19.63
N ILE A 43 8.39 22.11 20.31
CA ILE A 43 9.81 21.93 20.01
C ILE A 43 10.01 21.45 18.57
N THR A 44 9.22 20.47 18.13
CA THR A 44 9.28 19.93 16.76
C THR A 44 8.92 21.01 15.73
N GLY A 45 7.89 21.81 15.99
CA GLY A 45 7.50 22.95 15.17
C GLY A 45 8.58 24.03 15.08
N LEU A 46 9.16 24.45 16.21
CA LEU A 46 10.25 25.41 16.25
C LEU A 46 11.50 24.89 15.52
N LYS A 47 11.87 23.62 15.73
CA LYS A 47 13.00 23.00 15.02
C LYS A 47 12.80 22.99 13.50
N PHE A 48 11.59 22.78 13.04
CA PHE A 48 11.28 22.85 11.60
C PHE A 48 11.31 24.29 11.09
N LEU A 49 10.70 25.26 11.82
CA LEU A 49 10.65 26.66 11.39
C LEU A 49 12.05 27.27 11.29
N LEU A 50 12.90 27.03 12.29
CA LEU A 50 14.22 27.65 12.40
C LEU A 50 15.28 26.94 11.56
N PHE A 51 15.23 25.62 11.50
CA PHE A 51 16.33 24.81 10.95
C PHE A 51 15.93 23.91 9.77
N ARG A 52 14.64 23.82 9.42
CA ARG A 52 14.09 22.89 8.42
C ARG A 52 14.50 21.42 8.69
N LYS A 53 14.55 21.04 9.98
CA LYS A 53 14.99 19.72 10.44
C LYS A 53 13.91 19.05 11.31
N GLY A 54 14.08 17.74 11.52
CA GLY A 54 13.20 16.93 12.38
C GLY A 54 12.03 16.30 11.62
N PRO A 55 11.07 15.72 12.36
CA PRO A 55 9.97 14.93 11.77
C PRO A 55 9.13 15.65 10.71
N LEU A 56 8.95 16.97 10.83
CA LEU A 56 8.19 17.75 9.86
C LEU A 56 8.95 18.03 8.56
N ALA A 57 10.24 17.75 8.50
CA ALA A 57 11.07 17.89 7.30
C ALA A 57 11.14 16.58 6.49
N VAL A 58 10.55 15.50 6.97
CA VAL A 58 10.60 14.15 6.36
C VAL A 58 9.18 13.70 6.08
N GLY A 59 8.99 12.91 5.02
CA GLY A 59 7.70 12.29 4.73
C GLY A 59 7.27 11.27 5.79
N ALA A 60 6.08 10.73 5.67
CA ALA A 60 5.52 9.76 6.62
C ALA A 60 6.34 8.46 6.73
N SER A 61 7.14 8.15 5.73
CA SER A 61 8.07 7.02 5.71
C SER A 61 9.51 7.52 5.80
N TYR A 62 10.25 7.04 6.80
CA TYR A 62 11.65 7.40 7.05
C TYR A 62 12.64 6.52 6.29
N GLY A 63 12.18 5.39 5.78
CA GLY A 63 12.97 4.48 4.98
C GLY A 63 12.09 3.72 4.00
N CYS A 64 12.65 3.42 2.84
CA CYS A 64 12.03 2.60 1.81
C CYS A 64 13.07 1.62 1.27
N GLY A 65 12.63 0.43 0.92
CA GLY A 65 13.50 -0.58 0.32
C GLY A 65 12.72 -1.60 -0.47
N PHE A 66 13.43 -2.31 -1.35
CA PHE A 66 12.86 -3.39 -2.15
C PHE A 66 13.63 -4.67 -1.88
N ILE A 67 12.89 -5.77 -1.69
CA ILE A 67 13.46 -7.09 -1.46
C ILE A 67 12.68 -8.16 -2.22
N LYS A 68 13.24 -9.35 -2.29
CA LYS A 68 12.58 -10.53 -2.85
C LYS A 68 11.83 -11.29 -1.74
N SER A 69 10.60 -11.71 -2.01
CA SER A 69 9.87 -12.64 -1.13
C SER A 69 10.44 -14.06 -1.17
N ASP A 70 11.15 -14.37 -2.27
CA ASP A 70 11.85 -15.64 -2.49
C ASP A 70 13.20 -15.35 -3.16
N PRO A 71 14.31 -15.92 -2.69
CA PRO A 71 15.65 -15.71 -3.28
C PRO A 71 15.76 -16.03 -4.75
N HIS A 72 14.93 -16.97 -5.25
CA HIS A 72 14.93 -17.40 -6.66
C HIS A 72 14.28 -16.42 -7.62
N LEU A 73 13.55 -15.42 -7.13
CA LEU A 73 12.97 -14.38 -7.99
C LEU A 73 14.10 -13.58 -8.67
N GLU A 74 13.91 -13.26 -9.93
CA GLU A 74 14.87 -12.45 -10.69
C GLU A 74 14.98 -11.04 -10.13
N THR A 75 13.84 -10.42 -9.80
CA THR A 75 13.76 -9.05 -9.32
C THR A 75 12.96 -8.95 -8.02
N PRO A 76 13.19 -7.92 -7.17
CA PRO A 76 12.38 -7.69 -5.99
C PRO A 76 10.89 -7.53 -6.29
N ASN A 77 10.06 -8.14 -5.47
CA ASN A 77 8.60 -8.06 -5.56
C ASN A 77 7.94 -7.49 -4.30
N LEU A 78 8.72 -7.16 -3.29
CA LEU A 78 8.24 -6.56 -2.04
C LEU A 78 8.84 -5.17 -1.86
N GLN A 79 8.01 -4.20 -1.47
CA GLN A 79 8.41 -2.85 -1.11
C GLN A 79 8.14 -2.62 0.38
N PHE A 80 9.14 -2.09 1.07
CA PHE A 80 9.04 -1.67 2.47
C PHE A 80 8.90 -0.17 2.58
N HIS A 81 8.13 0.25 3.61
CA HIS A 81 8.17 1.60 4.14
C HIS A 81 8.20 1.55 5.66
N ILE A 82 9.08 2.30 6.28
CA ILE A 82 9.21 2.34 7.74
C ILE A 82 8.66 3.66 8.25
N SER A 83 7.54 3.59 8.97
CA SER A 83 6.93 4.74 9.63
C SER A 83 7.19 4.69 11.14
N PRO A 84 7.77 5.74 11.75
CA PRO A 84 7.98 5.81 13.19
C PRO A 84 6.70 6.20 13.95
N ALA A 85 5.57 5.72 13.48
CA ALA A 85 4.25 5.91 14.07
C ALA A 85 3.42 4.63 13.94
N SER A 86 2.40 4.50 14.77
CA SER A 86 1.48 3.38 14.68
C SER A 86 0.05 3.78 15.06
N THR A 87 -0.91 3.10 14.44
CA THR A 87 -2.34 3.29 14.67
C THR A 87 -3.08 2.00 14.36
N ASP A 88 -4.29 1.82 14.90
CA ASP A 88 -5.12 0.64 14.60
C ASP A 88 -5.56 0.63 13.14
N LEU A 89 -6.16 1.72 12.68
CA LEU A 89 -6.65 1.87 11.31
C LEU A 89 -6.19 3.21 10.74
N LEU A 90 -5.43 3.17 9.66
CA LEU A 90 -4.92 4.36 9.01
C LEU A 90 -6.06 5.29 8.57
N GLY A 91 -5.98 6.55 8.99
CA GLY A 91 -6.98 7.58 8.68
C GLY A 91 -8.32 7.44 9.43
N LYS A 92 -8.49 6.42 10.26
CA LYS A 92 -9.73 6.17 11.01
C LYS A 92 -9.53 6.15 12.53
N SER A 93 -8.33 5.86 13.02
CA SER A 93 -7.99 5.81 14.43
C SER A 93 -6.88 6.78 14.77
N SER A 94 -6.86 7.25 16.03
CA SER A 94 -5.74 8.02 16.57
C SER A 94 -4.47 7.18 16.65
N LEU A 95 -3.32 7.81 16.77
CA LEU A 95 -2.07 7.12 17.05
C LEU A 95 -2.13 6.39 18.39
N HIS A 96 -1.38 5.31 18.55
CA HIS A 96 -1.26 4.62 19.83
C HIS A 96 -0.60 5.52 20.88
N LYS A 97 -1.00 5.36 22.15
CA LYS A 97 -0.46 6.15 23.29
C LYS A 97 0.84 5.58 23.88
N PHE A 98 1.56 4.79 23.10
CA PHE A 98 2.84 4.19 23.49
C PHE A 98 3.82 4.26 22.32
N PRO A 99 5.15 4.22 22.58
CA PRO A 99 6.15 4.18 21.52
C PRO A 99 5.99 2.93 20.65
N ALA A 100 5.86 3.14 19.34
CA ALA A 100 5.75 2.06 18.39
C ALA A 100 6.04 2.55 16.96
N PHE A 101 6.35 1.63 16.07
CA PHE A 101 6.57 1.89 14.66
C PHE A 101 5.86 0.86 13.78
N THR A 102 5.71 1.19 12.52
CA THR A 102 5.02 0.35 11.54
C THR A 102 5.94 0.14 10.34
N PRO A 103 6.63 -1.01 10.24
CA PRO A 103 7.33 -1.43 9.03
C PRO A 103 6.30 -2.01 8.05
N THR A 104 5.74 -1.18 7.18
CA THR A 104 4.76 -1.63 6.20
C THR A 104 5.43 -2.39 5.08
N ILE A 105 4.73 -3.38 4.52
CA ILE A 105 5.23 -4.17 3.40
C ILE A 105 4.13 -4.41 2.38
N THR A 106 4.50 -4.35 1.11
CA THR A 106 3.58 -4.41 -0.03
C THR A 106 4.13 -5.36 -1.09
N ASN A 107 3.28 -6.29 -1.57
CA ASN A 107 3.56 -6.99 -2.83
C ASN A 107 3.35 -6.00 -3.99
N VAL A 108 4.42 -5.68 -4.73
CA VAL A 108 4.35 -4.74 -5.87
C VAL A 108 3.93 -5.40 -7.19
N ARG A 109 3.64 -6.69 -7.18
CA ARG A 109 3.14 -7.46 -8.34
C ARG A 109 1.95 -8.34 -7.96
N PRO A 110 0.85 -7.75 -7.46
CA PRO A 110 -0.30 -8.54 -7.03
C PRO A 110 -0.98 -9.22 -8.23
N THR A 111 -1.49 -10.43 -8.00
CA THR A 111 -2.26 -11.21 -8.97
C THR A 111 -3.78 -11.09 -8.78
N SER A 112 -4.23 -10.64 -7.61
CA SER A 112 -5.65 -10.34 -7.33
C SER A 112 -6.18 -9.23 -8.22
N ARG A 113 -7.43 -9.37 -8.67
CA ARG A 113 -8.11 -8.40 -9.53
C ARG A 113 -9.47 -8.05 -8.95
N GLY A 114 -9.77 -6.76 -8.99
CA GLY A 114 -11.04 -6.18 -8.55
C GLY A 114 -11.84 -5.56 -9.69
N THR A 115 -12.91 -4.85 -9.31
CA THR A 115 -13.79 -4.12 -10.23
C THR A 115 -14.19 -2.77 -9.67
N ILE A 116 -14.53 -1.85 -10.58
CA ILE A 116 -15.24 -0.61 -10.29
C ILE A 116 -16.47 -0.54 -11.19
N GLU A 117 -17.64 -0.34 -10.61
CA GLU A 117 -18.93 -0.41 -11.31
C GLU A 117 -19.77 0.84 -10.99
N ILE A 118 -20.40 1.41 -12.01
CA ILE A 118 -21.38 2.49 -11.84
C ILE A 118 -22.63 1.91 -11.19
N LYS A 119 -23.13 2.56 -10.13
CA LYS A 119 -24.36 2.16 -9.43
C LYS A 119 -25.61 2.91 -9.91
N SER A 120 -25.46 4.05 -10.53
CA SER A 120 -26.54 4.96 -10.88
C SER A 120 -26.12 5.85 -12.05
N PRO A 121 -27.04 6.29 -12.89
CA PRO A 121 -26.78 7.35 -13.87
C PRO A 121 -26.52 8.72 -13.20
N ASP A 122 -26.87 8.89 -11.93
CA ASP A 122 -26.53 10.10 -11.16
C ASP A 122 -25.05 10.06 -10.76
N THR A 123 -24.26 10.96 -11.32
CA THR A 123 -22.81 11.07 -11.10
C THR A 123 -22.42 11.40 -9.65
N ARG A 124 -23.35 11.86 -8.82
CA ARG A 124 -23.14 12.11 -7.39
C ARG A 124 -23.12 10.82 -6.55
N VAL A 125 -23.63 9.74 -7.10
CA VAL A 125 -23.63 8.43 -6.46
C VAL A 125 -22.27 7.79 -6.67
N SER A 126 -21.53 7.54 -5.57
CA SER A 126 -20.22 6.89 -5.64
C SER A 126 -20.30 5.51 -6.28
N PRO A 127 -19.32 5.13 -7.11
CA PRO A 127 -19.28 3.82 -7.74
C PRO A 127 -19.12 2.71 -6.67
N LYS A 128 -19.45 1.48 -7.05
CA LYS A 128 -19.15 0.29 -6.29
C LYS A 128 -17.71 -0.12 -6.60
N ILE A 129 -16.83 -0.03 -5.62
CA ILE A 129 -15.43 -0.42 -5.72
C ILE A 129 -15.24 -1.73 -4.97
N LYS A 130 -14.80 -2.77 -5.67
CA LYS A 130 -14.44 -4.07 -5.09
C LYS A 130 -12.97 -4.34 -5.40
N MET A 131 -12.10 -4.10 -4.44
CA MET A 131 -10.66 -4.27 -4.62
C MET A 131 -10.25 -5.74 -4.74
N ASN A 132 -10.94 -6.63 -4.05
CA ASN A 132 -10.74 -8.08 -4.07
C ASN A 132 -9.31 -8.51 -3.69
N TYR A 133 -8.68 -7.79 -2.75
CA TYR A 133 -7.33 -8.10 -2.26
C TYR A 133 -7.21 -9.52 -1.72
N LEU A 134 -6.02 -10.11 -1.83
CA LEU A 134 -5.69 -11.44 -1.33
C LEU A 134 -6.64 -12.55 -1.84
N SER A 135 -7.23 -12.36 -3.03
CA SER A 135 -8.17 -13.33 -3.60
C SER A 135 -7.48 -14.53 -4.25
N THR A 136 -6.19 -14.43 -4.54
CA THR A 136 -5.39 -15.51 -5.11
C THR A 136 -4.51 -16.16 -4.04
N ASP A 137 -4.22 -17.46 -4.22
CA ASP A 137 -3.32 -18.20 -3.33
C ASP A 137 -1.92 -17.60 -3.33
N GLU A 138 -1.44 -17.15 -4.50
CA GLU A 138 -0.14 -16.49 -4.65
C GLU A 138 -0.04 -15.22 -3.79
N ASP A 139 -1.04 -14.33 -3.84
CA ASP A 139 -1.02 -13.11 -3.03
C ASP A 139 -1.09 -13.41 -1.54
N ARG A 140 -1.83 -14.46 -1.12
CA ARG A 140 -1.87 -14.89 0.29
C ARG A 140 -0.53 -15.48 0.74
N ASP A 141 0.10 -16.34 -0.05
CA ASP A 141 1.41 -16.89 0.28
C ASP A 141 2.48 -15.79 0.39
N ILE A 142 2.51 -14.86 -0.56
CA ILE A 142 3.42 -13.70 -0.54
C ILE A 142 3.14 -12.82 0.69
N ALA A 143 1.87 -12.59 1.05
CA ALA A 143 1.51 -11.82 2.24
C ALA A 143 2.04 -12.46 3.52
N GLY A 144 1.85 -13.77 3.70
CA GLY A 144 2.38 -14.53 4.83
C GLY A 144 3.90 -14.50 4.90
N LYS A 145 4.58 -14.75 3.78
CA LYS A 145 6.05 -14.65 3.66
C LYS A 145 6.54 -13.24 4.02
N SER A 146 5.83 -12.21 3.55
CA SER A 146 6.16 -10.80 3.81
C SER A 146 6.19 -10.48 5.30
N ILE A 147 5.18 -10.93 6.05
CA ILE A 147 5.14 -10.73 7.52
C ILE A 147 6.30 -11.46 8.20
N LYS A 148 6.62 -12.69 7.79
CA LYS A 148 7.77 -13.44 8.34
C LYS A 148 9.10 -12.74 8.08
N ILE A 149 9.27 -12.14 6.91
CA ILE A 149 10.48 -11.38 6.56
C ILE A 149 10.59 -10.13 7.45
N VAL A 150 9.51 -9.36 7.60
CA VAL A 150 9.48 -8.19 8.50
C VAL A 150 9.82 -8.62 9.92
N ARG A 151 9.18 -9.68 10.41
CA ARG A 151 9.43 -10.24 11.74
C ARG A 151 10.89 -10.60 11.94
N ASN A 152 11.49 -11.30 10.97
CA ASN A 152 12.90 -11.66 11.02
C ASN A 152 13.81 -10.42 11.09
N ILE A 153 13.54 -9.39 10.27
CA ILE A 153 14.31 -8.15 10.27
C ILE A 153 14.20 -7.44 11.63
N VAL A 154 12.99 -7.30 12.16
CA VAL A 154 12.76 -6.52 13.40
C VAL A 154 13.24 -7.28 14.63
N MET A 155 12.93 -8.57 14.75
CA MET A 155 13.18 -9.33 15.98
C MET A 155 14.62 -9.86 16.07
N ASN A 156 15.28 -10.11 14.94
CA ASN A 156 16.59 -10.75 14.91
C ASN A 156 17.75 -9.82 14.56
N SER A 157 17.48 -8.60 14.06
CA SER A 157 18.52 -7.65 13.73
C SER A 157 19.15 -7.02 14.97
N ASN A 158 20.47 -6.91 15.00
CA ASN A 158 21.19 -6.18 16.05
C ASN A 158 20.81 -4.70 16.11
N ALA A 159 20.34 -4.09 15.01
CA ALA A 159 19.93 -2.71 14.97
C ALA A 159 18.68 -2.41 15.81
N TYR A 160 17.77 -3.39 15.96
CA TYR A 160 16.55 -3.23 16.73
C TYR A 160 16.66 -3.71 18.19
N LYS A 161 17.62 -4.56 18.51
CA LYS A 161 17.80 -5.11 19.88
C LYS A 161 17.80 -4.06 21.01
N PRO A 162 18.46 -2.88 20.88
CA PRO A 162 18.45 -1.87 21.95
C PRO A 162 17.07 -1.30 22.24
N TYR A 163 16.13 -1.45 21.32
CA TYR A 163 14.77 -0.92 21.42
C TYR A 163 13.75 -1.96 21.88
N GLU A 164 14.17 -3.17 22.20
CA GLU A 164 13.34 -4.25 22.71
C GLU A 164 12.01 -4.39 21.98
N PRO A 165 12.00 -4.65 20.66
CA PRO A 165 10.78 -4.70 19.87
C PRO A 165 9.86 -5.84 20.33
N GLU A 166 8.56 -5.54 20.44
CA GLU A 166 7.49 -6.48 20.74
C GLU A 166 6.44 -6.42 19.61
N GLU A 167 6.21 -7.53 18.92
CA GLU A 167 5.20 -7.58 17.88
C GLU A 167 3.78 -7.49 18.47
N LEU A 168 3.07 -6.41 18.15
CA LEU A 168 1.68 -6.21 18.55
C LEU A 168 0.71 -6.81 17.53
N ARG A 169 1.05 -6.73 16.25
CA ARG A 169 0.26 -7.22 15.12
C ARG A 169 1.15 -7.77 14.00
N PRO A 170 0.72 -8.87 13.35
CA PRO A 170 -0.49 -9.67 13.58
C PRO A 170 -0.48 -10.49 14.86
N GLY A 171 0.67 -10.70 15.50
CA GLY A 171 0.87 -11.49 16.72
C GLY A 171 1.89 -12.59 16.49
N ILE A 172 2.91 -12.63 17.36
CA ILE A 172 4.09 -13.49 17.21
C ILE A 172 3.77 -14.99 17.16
N ASN A 173 2.65 -15.40 17.76
CA ASN A 173 2.24 -16.81 17.82
C ASN A 173 1.67 -17.35 16.50
N ILE A 174 1.33 -16.48 15.55
CA ILE A 174 0.82 -16.88 14.23
C ILE A 174 2.03 -17.16 13.35
N THR A 175 2.16 -18.40 12.83
CA THR A 175 3.36 -18.85 12.11
C THR A 175 3.08 -19.39 10.70
N ASP A 176 1.86 -19.85 10.41
CA ASP A 176 1.51 -20.30 9.05
C ASP A 176 1.16 -19.12 8.13
N ASN A 177 1.45 -19.27 6.83
CA ASN A 177 1.30 -18.18 5.86
C ASN A 177 -0.16 -17.77 5.64
N GLU A 178 -1.08 -18.72 5.60
CA GLU A 178 -2.50 -18.46 5.31
C GLU A 178 -3.12 -17.64 6.45
N THR A 179 -2.92 -18.08 7.70
CA THR A 179 -3.42 -17.35 8.88
C THR A 179 -2.75 -15.97 9.00
N LEU A 180 -1.44 -15.86 8.70
CA LEU A 180 -0.75 -14.56 8.67
C LEU A 180 -1.35 -13.63 7.62
N ALA A 181 -1.67 -14.13 6.43
CA ALA A 181 -2.30 -13.32 5.38
C ALA A 181 -3.69 -12.83 5.78
N ILE A 182 -4.51 -13.71 6.37
CA ILE A 182 -5.85 -13.38 6.87
C ILE A 182 -5.77 -12.33 7.98
N GLU A 183 -4.94 -12.56 9.00
CA GLU A 183 -4.82 -11.64 10.13
C GLU A 183 -4.22 -10.29 9.70
N ALA A 184 -3.16 -10.29 8.87
CA ALA A 184 -2.58 -9.06 8.33
C ALA A 184 -3.56 -8.29 7.44
N GLY A 185 -4.42 -8.99 6.71
CA GLY A 185 -5.48 -8.40 5.88
C GLY A 185 -6.47 -7.54 6.67
N LYS A 186 -6.74 -7.87 7.95
CA LYS A 186 -7.68 -7.14 8.81
C LYS A 186 -7.27 -5.69 9.09
N PHE A 187 -5.97 -5.39 9.06
CA PHE A 187 -5.41 -4.04 9.29
C PHE A 187 -4.59 -3.53 8.10
N ALA A 188 -4.69 -4.20 6.96
CA ALA A 188 -4.12 -3.75 5.71
C ALA A 188 -4.88 -2.54 5.13
N ASN A 189 -4.22 -1.80 4.26
CA ASN A 189 -4.81 -0.65 3.59
C ASN A 189 -4.26 -0.50 2.17
N THR A 190 -5.04 0.13 1.30
CA THR A 190 -4.53 0.61 0.01
C THR A 190 -3.40 1.63 0.24
N ILE A 191 -2.40 1.67 -0.64
CA ILE A 191 -1.47 2.80 -0.73
C ILE A 191 -1.80 3.75 -1.89
N PHE A 192 -3.04 3.66 -2.37
CA PHE A 192 -3.62 4.56 -3.36
C PHE A 192 -2.93 4.50 -4.73
N HIS A 193 -2.68 3.29 -5.21
CA HIS A 193 -2.11 3.01 -6.53
C HIS A 193 -3.08 2.28 -7.48
N PRO A 194 -4.40 2.58 -7.52
CA PRO A 194 -5.34 1.84 -8.36
C PRO A 194 -5.05 2.09 -9.84
N VAL A 195 -5.01 1.01 -10.63
CA VAL A 195 -4.70 1.03 -12.06
C VAL A 195 -5.53 0.00 -12.83
N SER A 196 -5.40 -0.02 -14.15
CA SER A 196 -5.80 -1.10 -15.07
C SER A 196 -7.29 -1.23 -15.36
N THR A 197 -8.14 -0.31 -14.92
CA THR A 197 -9.59 -0.37 -15.15
C THR A 197 -10.04 0.04 -16.56
N CYS A 198 -9.12 0.61 -17.36
CA CYS A 198 -9.29 0.89 -18.80
C CYS A 198 -8.00 0.50 -19.54
N ARG A 199 -7.46 -0.69 -19.25
CA ARG A 199 -6.12 -1.08 -19.68
C ARG A 199 -5.89 -0.96 -21.19
N MET A 200 -4.69 -0.57 -21.57
CA MET A 200 -4.25 -0.54 -22.96
C MET A 200 -3.89 -1.95 -23.45
N GLY A 201 -3.99 -2.13 -24.75
CA GLY A 201 -3.60 -3.37 -25.45
C GLY A 201 -4.24 -3.46 -26.82
N ASN A 202 -3.97 -4.57 -27.51
CA ASN A 202 -4.47 -4.87 -28.85
C ASN A 202 -5.41 -6.10 -28.86
N ASP A 203 -5.71 -6.64 -27.69
CA ASP A 203 -6.63 -7.77 -27.52
C ASP A 203 -8.07 -7.29 -27.25
N GLU A 204 -9.05 -8.18 -27.36
CA GLU A 204 -10.49 -7.89 -27.22
C GLU A 204 -10.89 -7.32 -25.84
N LYS A 205 -10.04 -7.54 -24.82
CA LYS A 205 -10.27 -7.02 -23.45
C LYS A 205 -9.59 -5.68 -23.22
N ALA A 206 -8.83 -5.14 -24.19
CA ALA A 206 -8.23 -3.83 -24.08
C ALA A 206 -9.28 -2.73 -24.30
N VAL A 207 -9.26 -1.71 -23.46
CA VAL A 207 -10.19 -0.57 -23.57
C VAL A 207 -9.62 0.52 -24.48
N VAL A 208 -8.30 0.72 -24.44
CA VAL A 208 -7.59 1.68 -25.29
C VAL A 208 -6.42 1.01 -26.02
N ASN A 209 -6.02 1.60 -27.14
CA ASN A 209 -4.81 1.17 -27.87
C ASN A 209 -3.54 1.82 -27.29
N ASP A 210 -2.38 1.58 -27.92
CA ASP A 210 -1.07 2.15 -27.57
C ASP A 210 -0.97 3.68 -27.68
N ARG A 211 -1.94 4.31 -28.34
CA ARG A 211 -2.10 5.77 -28.42
C ARG A 211 -3.19 6.30 -27.50
N LEU A 212 -3.65 5.49 -26.55
CA LEU A 212 -4.68 5.80 -25.56
C LEU A 212 -6.06 6.11 -26.17
N VAL A 213 -6.28 5.78 -27.45
CA VAL A 213 -7.58 5.94 -28.12
C VAL A 213 -8.49 4.79 -27.74
N ALA A 214 -9.72 5.10 -27.33
CA ALA A 214 -10.72 4.09 -26.97
C ALA A 214 -11.11 3.23 -28.20
N HIS A 215 -11.04 1.91 -28.03
CA HIS A 215 -11.39 0.98 -29.10
C HIS A 215 -12.86 1.12 -29.52
N GLY A 216 -13.09 1.31 -30.82
CA GLY A 216 -14.42 1.39 -31.43
C GLY A 216 -15.19 2.68 -31.11
N LEU A 217 -14.52 3.72 -30.62
CA LEU A 217 -15.03 5.08 -30.48
C LEU A 217 -14.12 6.07 -31.24
N SER A 218 -14.69 7.11 -31.81
CA SER A 218 -13.96 8.20 -32.47
C SER A 218 -13.68 9.32 -31.47
N ASN A 219 -12.51 9.94 -31.58
CA ASN A 219 -12.16 11.18 -30.86
C ASN A 219 -12.22 11.08 -29.32
N LEU A 220 -12.09 9.87 -28.75
CA LEU A 220 -12.03 9.65 -27.30
C LEU A 220 -10.68 9.04 -26.92
N ARG A 221 -10.03 9.64 -25.93
CA ARG A 221 -8.83 9.11 -25.28
C ARG A 221 -9.06 8.99 -23.77
N ILE A 222 -8.40 8.01 -23.16
CA ILE A 222 -8.30 7.86 -21.70
C ILE A 222 -6.83 8.05 -21.35
N VAL A 223 -6.53 9.01 -20.44
CA VAL A 223 -5.16 9.44 -20.14
C VAL A 223 -5.01 9.56 -18.62
N ASP A 224 -4.97 8.45 -17.94
CA ASP A 224 -4.74 8.33 -16.50
C ASP A 224 -4.20 6.92 -16.16
N ALA A 225 -3.99 6.63 -14.87
CA ALA A 225 -3.45 5.36 -14.41
C ALA A 225 -4.30 4.14 -14.79
N SER A 226 -5.58 4.31 -15.14
CA SER A 226 -6.46 3.20 -15.54
C SER A 226 -6.01 2.51 -16.83
N VAL A 227 -5.20 3.18 -17.65
CA VAL A 227 -4.70 2.61 -18.92
C VAL A 227 -3.53 1.67 -18.74
N MET A 228 -2.87 1.63 -17.58
CA MET A 228 -1.75 0.73 -17.33
C MET A 228 -2.19 -0.72 -17.52
N PRO A 229 -1.52 -1.53 -18.38
CA PRO A 229 -1.86 -2.94 -18.56
C PRO A 229 -1.53 -3.78 -17.32
N HIS A 230 -0.48 -3.39 -16.60
CA HIS A 230 -0.05 -3.95 -15.32
C HIS A 230 0.35 -2.83 -14.37
N ILE A 231 0.18 -3.07 -13.07
CA ILE A 231 0.68 -2.14 -12.06
C ILE A 231 2.22 -2.10 -12.08
N THR A 232 2.80 -0.93 -11.93
CA THR A 232 4.26 -0.76 -11.89
C THR A 232 4.83 -1.32 -10.58
N SER A 233 6.08 -1.78 -10.61
CA SER A 233 6.74 -2.35 -9.42
C SER A 233 7.22 -1.28 -8.43
N GLY A 234 6.34 -0.36 -8.07
CA GLY A 234 6.60 0.78 -7.17
C GLY A 234 5.45 1.78 -7.20
N ASN A 235 5.73 3.00 -6.75
CA ASN A 235 4.73 4.08 -6.74
C ASN A 235 4.29 4.46 -8.14
N THR A 236 2.98 4.70 -8.31
CA THR A 236 2.36 4.91 -9.62
C THR A 236 2.34 6.37 -10.09
N ASN A 237 2.75 7.33 -9.25
CA ASN A 237 2.65 8.75 -9.58
C ASN A 237 3.51 9.15 -10.80
N ALA A 238 4.78 8.75 -10.83
CA ALA A 238 5.66 9.09 -11.96
C ALA A 238 5.18 8.47 -13.28
N PRO A 239 4.88 7.16 -13.39
CA PRO A 239 4.35 6.59 -14.62
C PRO A 239 2.97 7.13 -15.02
N THR A 240 2.17 7.64 -14.09
CA THR A 240 0.88 8.30 -14.42
C THR A 240 1.08 9.68 -15.06
N ILE A 241 2.11 10.40 -14.65
CA ILE A 241 2.45 11.72 -15.23
C ILE A 241 3.07 11.56 -16.63
N MET A 242 3.84 10.50 -16.87
CA MET A 242 4.45 10.20 -18.18
C MET A 242 3.41 9.86 -19.24
#